data_643d33752561b1315e01af7db1ddea79
#
_entry.id   643d33752561b1315e01af7db1ddea79
#
_cell.length_a   1.000
_cell.length_b   1.000
_cell.length_c   1.000
_cell.angle_alpha   90.00
_cell.angle_beta   90.00
_cell.angle_gamma   90.00
#
_symmetry.space_group_name_H-M   'P 1'
#
loop_
_entity.id
_entity.type
_entity.pdbx_description
1 polymer ?
#
loop_
_entity_poly.entity_id
_entity_poly.type
_entity_poly.pdbx_seq_one_letter_code
_entity_poly.pdbx_strand_id
1 'polypeptide(L)'
;MVQQNALLCEDKDRFKFTIPLLHDKRLEYSFSGLKNQVRVEISKLETITQKDIADICYAFENTACEHILNKLERVFKLRNFKRFGVVGGASANLNLRKRLETLCQKNGCELLLAPLAFCSDNALMIARAGREKYLKKEFISHDKLTINPRVSFKKIEI
;
A
#
# COMPACT_ATOMS: atom_id res chain seq x y z
N MET A 1 8.84 -11.53 -0.58
CA MET A 1 9.15 -12.13 0.73
C MET A 1 7.93 -12.22 1.65
N VAL A 2 7.30 -11.13 2.15
CA VAL A 2 6.14 -11.23 3.08
C VAL A 2 5.01 -12.05 2.49
N GLN A 3 4.51 -11.73 1.31
CA GLN A 3 3.43 -12.46 0.65
C GLN A 3 3.75 -13.96 0.44
N GLN A 4 4.97 -14.30 0.07
CA GLN A 4 5.37 -15.68 -0.16
C GLN A 4 5.33 -16.50 1.15
N ASN A 5 5.82 -15.92 2.25
CA ASN A 5 5.73 -16.58 3.56
C ASN A 5 4.28 -16.63 4.07
N ALA A 6 3.47 -15.59 3.84
CA ALA A 6 2.07 -15.58 4.23
C ALA A 6 1.24 -16.72 3.58
N LEU A 7 1.62 -17.15 2.37
CA LEU A 7 1.00 -18.31 1.70
C LEU A 7 1.30 -19.65 2.39
N LEU A 8 2.35 -19.72 3.19
CA LEU A 8 2.76 -20.91 3.96
C LEU A 8 2.17 -20.92 5.38
N CYS A 9 1.28 -19.99 5.71
CA CYS A 9 0.66 -19.91 7.02
C CYS A 9 -0.18 -21.14 7.31
N GLU A 10 0.07 -21.78 8.45
CA GLU A 10 -0.67 -22.94 8.95
C GLU A 10 -1.74 -22.55 9.96
N ASP A 11 -1.48 -21.54 10.78
CA ASP A 11 -2.42 -21.05 11.81
C ASP A 11 -2.71 -19.56 11.64
N LYS A 12 -3.84 -19.26 11.00
CA LYS A 12 -4.28 -17.90 10.68
C LYS A 12 -4.72 -17.09 11.92
N ASP A 13 -5.00 -17.74 13.01
CA ASP A 13 -5.51 -17.13 14.24
C ASP A 13 -4.45 -16.95 15.33
N ARG A 14 -3.25 -17.48 15.12
CA ARG A 14 -2.15 -17.45 16.09
C ARG A 14 -1.69 -16.04 16.44
N PHE A 15 -1.55 -15.17 15.45
CA PHE A 15 -1.17 -13.77 15.64
C PHE A 15 -2.30 -12.86 15.19
N LYS A 16 -2.69 -11.92 16.07
CA LYS A 16 -3.73 -10.93 15.77
C LYS A 16 -3.20 -9.53 16.01
N PHE A 17 -3.15 -8.76 14.94
CA PHE A 17 -2.72 -7.36 15.00
C PHE A 17 -3.93 -6.43 14.94
N THR A 18 -3.84 -5.35 15.70
CA THR A 18 -4.86 -4.30 15.68
C THR A 18 -4.69 -3.44 14.43
N ILE A 19 -5.80 -3.19 13.73
CA ILE A 19 -5.80 -2.31 12.56
C ILE A 19 -5.50 -0.87 13.02
N PRO A 20 -4.42 -0.24 12.50
CA PRO A 20 -4.09 1.12 12.88
C PRO A 20 -5.21 2.11 12.50
N LEU A 21 -5.43 3.12 13.31
CA LEU A 21 -6.39 4.19 13.05
C LEU A 21 -7.81 3.70 12.65
N LEU A 22 -8.23 2.53 13.13
CA LEU A 22 -9.51 1.91 12.74
C LEU A 22 -10.70 2.83 13.03
N HIS A 23 -10.71 3.49 14.20
CA HIS A 23 -11.78 4.39 14.63
C HIS A 23 -11.51 5.87 14.30
N ASP A 24 -10.34 6.19 13.78
CA ASP A 24 -9.98 7.55 13.37
C ASP A 24 -10.73 7.94 12.09
N LYS A 25 -11.41 9.09 12.11
CA LYS A 25 -12.19 9.57 10.97
C LYS A 25 -11.31 10.13 9.82
N ARG A 26 -10.05 10.46 10.10
CA ARG A 26 -9.12 10.96 9.07
C ARG A 26 -8.85 9.88 8.03
N LEU A 27 -8.76 10.32 6.77
CA LEU A 27 -8.42 9.47 5.62
C LEU A 27 -6.89 9.37 5.47
N GLU A 28 -6.23 8.95 6.54
CA GLU A 28 -4.78 8.83 6.63
C GLU A 28 -4.37 7.39 6.90
N TYR A 29 -3.19 7.03 6.43
CA TYR A 29 -2.57 5.73 6.71
C TYR A 29 -1.41 5.88 7.68
N SER A 30 -1.25 4.92 8.58
CA SER A 30 -0.09 4.78 9.44
C SER A 30 0.23 3.31 9.63
N PHE A 31 1.46 2.93 9.32
CA PHE A 31 1.95 1.56 9.50
C PHE A 31 2.95 1.43 10.64
N SER A 32 3.31 2.54 11.29
CA SER A 32 4.30 2.55 12.39
C SER A 32 3.83 1.70 13.58
N GLY A 33 2.55 1.82 13.96
CA GLY A 33 1.96 1.02 15.02
C GLY A 33 1.93 -0.47 14.68
N LEU A 34 1.58 -0.82 13.44
CA LEU A 34 1.57 -2.22 13.00
C LEU A 34 2.98 -2.80 12.98
N LYS A 35 3.98 -2.05 12.48
CA LYS A 35 5.39 -2.45 12.57
C LYS A 35 5.83 -2.72 14.01
N ASN A 36 5.42 -1.89 14.95
CA ASN A 36 5.76 -2.08 16.35
C ASN A 36 5.09 -3.33 16.95
N GLN A 37 3.83 -3.60 16.61
CA GLN A 37 3.13 -4.82 17.04
C GLN A 37 3.89 -6.08 16.58
N VAL A 38 4.28 -6.14 15.32
CA VAL A 38 5.09 -7.25 14.77
C VAL A 38 6.40 -7.40 15.55
N ARG A 39 7.11 -6.29 15.80
CA ARG A 39 8.37 -6.32 16.56
C ARG A 39 8.17 -6.88 17.97
N VAL A 40 7.09 -6.48 18.64
CA VAL A 40 6.75 -6.95 19.99
C VAL A 40 6.44 -8.45 19.98
N GLU A 41 5.66 -8.94 19.02
CA GLU A 41 5.37 -10.38 18.94
C GLU A 41 6.64 -11.21 18.67
N ILE A 42 7.48 -10.74 17.76
CA ILE A 42 8.77 -11.40 17.48
C ILE A 42 9.64 -11.44 18.75
N SER A 43 9.67 -10.36 19.56
CA SER A 43 10.50 -10.30 20.77
C SER A 43 10.04 -11.23 21.90
N LYS A 44 8.84 -11.80 21.83
CA LYS A 44 8.32 -12.80 22.78
C LYS A 44 8.77 -14.23 22.46
N LEU A 45 9.30 -14.45 21.26
CA LEU A 45 9.71 -15.77 20.79
C LEU A 45 11.18 -16.00 21.17
N GLU A 46 11.47 -17.07 21.93
CA GLU A 46 12.84 -17.48 22.26
C GLU A 46 13.62 -17.91 21.02
N THR A 47 12.95 -18.62 20.12
CA THR A 47 13.50 -19.08 18.84
C THR A 47 12.46 -18.81 17.75
N ILE A 48 12.88 -18.28 16.63
CA ILE A 48 12.01 -17.99 15.50
C ILE A 48 12.08 -19.16 14.51
N THR A 49 10.96 -19.85 14.33
CA THR A 49 10.82 -20.95 13.37
C THR A 49 10.26 -20.45 12.03
N GLN A 50 10.36 -21.27 10.98
CA GLN A 50 9.74 -20.94 9.68
C GLN A 50 8.22 -20.83 9.78
N LYS A 51 7.59 -21.59 10.67
CA LYS A 51 6.15 -21.49 10.96
C LYS A 51 5.81 -20.14 11.58
N ASP A 52 6.60 -19.66 12.56
CA ASP A 52 6.39 -18.32 13.15
C ASP A 52 6.47 -17.22 12.09
N ILE A 53 7.45 -17.31 11.19
CA ILE A 53 7.61 -16.34 10.09
C ILE A 53 6.38 -16.37 9.19
N ALA A 54 5.88 -17.54 8.81
CA ALA A 54 4.72 -17.68 7.94
C ALA A 54 3.45 -17.10 8.58
N ASP A 55 3.17 -17.45 9.84
CA ASP A 55 1.99 -17.03 10.56
C ASP A 55 2.01 -15.52 10.85
N ILE A 56 3.18 -14.95 11.23
CA ILE A 56 3.35 -13.50 11.41
C ILE A 56 3.20 -12.76 10.08
N CYS A 57 3.79 -13.28 8.99
CA CYS A 57 3.65 -12.66 7.68
C CYS A 57 2.19 -12.63 7.22
N TYR A 58 1.43 -13.68 7.44
CA TYR A 58 0.01 -13.74 7.15
C TYR A 58 -0.78 -12.69 7.94
N ALA A 59 -0.61 -12.67 9.27
CA ALA A 59 -1.31 -11.73 10.14
C ALA A 59 -0.98 -10.27 9.80
N PHE A 60 0.30 -9.97 9.50
CA PHE A 60 0.75 -8.66 9.08
C PHE A 60 0.12 -8.26 7.73
N GLU A 61 0.22 -9.11 6.72
CA GLU A 61 -0.34 -8.84 5.38
C GLU A 61 -1.85 -8.60 5.45
N ASN A 62 -2.56 -9.47 6.17
CA ASN A 62 -4.01 -9.35 6.34
C ASN A 62 -4.38 -8.02 6.99
N THR A 63 -3.76 -7.68 8.12
CA THR A 63 -4.04 -6.43 8.85
C THR A 63 -3.67 -5.19 8.03
N ALA A 64 -2.57 -5.23 7.28
CA ALA A 64 -2.17 -4.14 6.39
C ALA A 64 -3.19 -3.92 5.26
N CYS A 65 -3.65 -5.01 4.63
CA CYS A 65 -4.71 -4.93 3.62
C CYS A 65 -6.01 -4.38 4.19
N GLU A 66 -6.44 -4.84 5.36
CA GLU A 66 -7.65 -4.35 6.01
C GLU A 66 -7.55 -2.87 6.39
N HIS A 67 -6.38 -2.41 6.84
CA HIS A 67 -6.14 -1.00 7.11
C HIS A 67 -6.35 -0.14 5.86
N ILE A 68 -5.81 -0.58 4.71
CA ILE A 68 -5.97 0.12 3.43
C ILE A 68 -7.45 0.13 3.02
N LEU A 69 -8.12 -1.03 3.03
CA LEU A 69 -9.51 -1.17 2.60
C LEU A 69 -10.48 -0.38 3.49
N ASN A 70 -10.28 -0.39 4.80
CA ASN A 70 -11.13 0.37 5.73
C ASN A 70 -11.20 1.86 5.39
N LYS A 71 -10.06 2.47 5.04
CA LYS A 71 -10.03 3.88 4.62
C LYS A 71 -10.61 4.08 3.22
N LEU A 72 -10.32 3.18 2.29
CA LEU A 72 -10.87 3.24 0.93
C LEU A 72 -12.39 3.08 0.91
N GLU A 73 -12.97 2.18 1.69
CA GLU A 73 -14.42 2.04 1.82
C GLU A 73 -15.09 3.35 2.25
N ARG A 74 -14.45 4.11 3.15
CA ARG A 74 -14.93 5.43 3.55
C ARG A 74 -14.86 6.43 2.39
N VAL A 75 -13.77 6.41 1.63
CA VAL A 75 -13.60 7.27 0.45
C VAL A 75 -14.66 6.97 -0.61
N PHE A 76 -14.92 5.69 -0.89
CA PHE A 76 -15.96 5.27 -1.84
C PHE A 76 -17.38 5.64 -1.38
N LYS A 77 -17.63 5.71 -0.06
CA LYS A 77 -18.91 6.20 0.48
C LYS A 77 -19.09 7.72 0.33
N LEU A 78 -18.00 8.47 0.29
CA LEU A 78 -18.03 9.93 0.15
C LEU A 78 -18.19 10.37 -1.30
N ARG A 79 -17.69 9.59 -2.26
CA ARG A 79 -17.69 9.94 -3.70
C ARG A 79 -17.78 8.70 -4.57
N ASN A 80 -18.47 8.84 -5.69
CA ASN A 80 -18.51 7.83 -6.75
C ASN A 80 -17.34 8.05 -7.70
N PHE A 81 -16.50 7.04 -7.88
CA PHE A 81 -15.40 7.03 -8.82
C PHE A 81 -15.72 6.09 -9.99
N LYS A 82 -15.51 6.56 -11.21
CA LYS A 82 -15.58 5.68 -12.39
C LYS A 82 -14.37 4.77 -12.52
N ARG A 83 -13.20 5.27 -12.10
CA ARG A 83 -11.91 4.59 -12.20
C ARG A 83 -11.09 4.80 -10.94
N PHE A 84 -10.40 3.75 -10.52
CA PHE A 84 -9.49 3.78 -9.38
C PHE A 84 -8.14 3.16 -9.77
N GLY A 85 -7.09 3.98 -9.78
CA GLY A 85 -5.75 3.56 -10.17
C GLY A 85 -4.90 3.18 -8.96
N VAL A 86 -4.16 2.07 -9.04
CA VAL A 86 -3.24 1.62 -7.99
C VAL A 86 -1.87 1.34 -8.57
N VAL A 87 -0.85 2.00 -8.02
CA VAL A 87 0.54 1.96 -8.48
C VAL A 87 1.50 1.84 -7.28
N GLY A 88 2.78 1.63 -7.57
CA GLY A 88 3.85 1.54 -6.58
C GLY A 88 4.11 0.11 -6.09
N GLY A 89 5.22 -0.10 -5.37
CA GLY A 89 5.71 -1.41 -4.98
C GLY A 89 4.72 -2.26 -4.19
N ALA A 90 3.97 -1.67 -3.26
CA ALA A 90 2.96 -2.37 -2.48
C ALA A 90 1.80 -2.90 -3.35
N SER A 91 1.53 -2.25 -4.49
CA SER A 91 0.50 -2.69 -5.44
C SER A 91 0.83 -4.00 -6.15
N ALA A 92 2.04 -4.52 -6.01
CA ALA A 92 2.40 -5.85 -6.51
C ALA A 92 1.83 -6.99 -5.66
N ASN A 93 1.37 -6.71 -4.44
CA ASN A 93 0.79 -7.71 -3.56
C ASN A 93 -0.53 -8.24 -4.12
N LEU A 94 -0.58 -9.56 -4.40
CA LEU A 94 -1.73 -10.19 -5.06
C LEU A 94 -2.97 -10.27 -4.16
N ASN A 95 -2.79 -10.43 -2.85
CA ASN A 95 -3.90 -10.43 -1.89
C ASN A 95 -4.55 -9.03 -1.84
N LEU A 96 -3.74 -7.97 -1.79
CA LEU A 96 -4.25 -6.61 -1.85
C LEU A 96 -5.00 -6.34 -3.18
N ARG A 97 -4.44 -6.76 -4.32
CA ARG A 97 -5.09 -6.63 -5.64
C ARG A 97 -6.47 -7.27 -5.67
N LYS A 98 -6.57 -8.53 -5.24
CA LYS A 98 -7.84 -9.26 -5.18
C LYS A 98 -8.89 -8.55 -4.32
N ARG A 99 -8.48 -8.04 -3.16
CA ARG A 99 -9.38 -7.30 -2.27
C ARG A 99 -9.80 -5.95 -2.84
N LEU A 100 -8.91 -5.24 -3.51
CA LEU A 100 -9.22 -3.99 -4.20
C LEU A 100 -10.16 -4.22 -5.39
N GLU A 101 -9.99 -5.31 -6.13
CA GLU A 101 -10.90 -5.70 -7.20
C GLU A 101 -12.31 -5.91 -6.68
N THR A 102 -12.46 -6.68 -5.59
CA THR A 102 -13.75 -6.88 -4.93
C THR A 102 -14.38 -5.56 -4.46
N LEU A 103 -13.58 -4.66 -3.87
CA LEU A 103 -14.05 -3.36 -3.42
C LEU A 103 -14.52 -2.48 -4.60
N CYS A 104 -13.75 -2.44 -5.68
CA CYS A 104 -14.09 -1.66 -6.88
C CYS A 104 -15.35 -2.21 -7.56
N GLN A 105 -15.45 -3.52 -7.73
CA GLN A 105 -16.66 -4.17 -8.29
C GLN A 105 -17.91 -3.84 -7.48
N LYS A 106 -17.83 -3.93 -6.15
CA LYS A 106 -18.93 -3.58 -5.24
C LYS A 106 -19.42 -2.13 -5.39
N ASN A 107 -18.53 -1.23 -5.78
CA ASN A 107 -18.80 0.20 -5.94
C ASN A 107 -18.99 0.63 -7.41
N GLY A 108 -19.08 -0.30 -8.36
CA GLY A 108 -19.24 0.01 -9.79
C GLY A 108 -18.07 0.80 -10.39
N CYS A 109 -16.86 0.59 -9.87
CA CYS A 109 -15.65 1.31 -10.24
C CYS A 109 -14.70 0.40 -11.02
N GLU A 110 -14.11 0.91 -12.09
CA GLU A 110 -13.07 0.21 -12.86
C GLU A 110 -11.74 0.29 -12.11
N LEU A 111 -11.15 -0.87 -11.76
CA LEU A 111 -9.81 -0.92 -11.14
C LEU A 111 -8.73 -0.94 -12.22
N LEU A 112 -7.83 0.02 -12.16
CA LEU A 112 -6.65 0.12 -13.03
C LEU A 112 -5.40 -0.26 -12.24
N LEU A 113 -4.79 -1.40 -12.58
CA LEU A 113 -3.58 -1.89 -11.94
C LEU A 113 -2.38 -1.78 -12.89
N ALA A 114 -1.27 -1.26 -12.39
CA ALA A 114 -0.02 -1.35 -13.12
C ALA A 114 0.38 -2.83 -13.33
N PRO A 115 0.91 -3.21 -14.51
CA PRO A 115 1.54 -4.52 -14.68
C PRO A 115 2.61 -4.76 -13.61
N LEU A 116 2.76 -5.99 -13.14
CA LEU A 116 3.66 -6.32 -12.02
C LEU A 116 5.11 -5.87 -12.26
N ALA A 117 5.58 -5.96 -13.51
CA ALA A 117 6.92 -5.52 -13.89
C ALA A 117 7.18 -4.02 -13.71
N PHE A 118 6.12 -3.20 -13.62
CA PHE A 118 6.22 -1.75 -13.47
C PHE A 118 5.79 -1.24 -12.09
N CYS A 119 5.55 -2.14 -11.13
CA CYS A 119 5.15 -1.74 -9.78
C CYS A 119 6.31 -1.21 -8.93
N SER A 120 7.56 -1.67 -9.19
CA SER A 120 8.76 -1.14 -8.54
C SER A 120 9.31 0.06 -9.28
N ASP A 121 10.28 0.75 -8.66
CA ASP A 121 11.01 1.85 -9.30
C ASP A 121 11.63 1.39 -10.61
N ASN A 122 11.38 2.15 -11.68
CA ASN A 122 11.89 1.83 -13.01
C ASN A 122 12.09 3.11 -13.83
N ALA A 123 13.01 3.02 -14.82
CA ALA A 123 13.34 4.15 -15.67
C ALA A 123 12.17 4.63 -16.55
N LEU A 124 11.23 3.72 -16.91
CA LEU A 124 10.11 4.05 -17.78
C LEU A 124 9.17 5.09 -17.16
N MET A 125 8.89 4.99 -15.85
CA MET A 125 8.04 5.98 -15.17
C MET A 125 8.68 7.36 -15.13
N ILE A 126 10.01 7.43 -14.98
CA ILE A 126 10.77 8.69 -15.00
C ILE A 126 10.82 9.26 -16.41
N ALA A 127 11.07 8.43 -17.43
CA ALA A 127 11.03 8.84 -18.82
C ALA A 127 9.65 9.38 -19.22
N ARG A 128 8.56 8.74 -18.75
CA ARG A 128 7.19 9.21 -19.00
C ARG A 128 6.94 10.55 -18.34
N ALA A 129 7.32 10.73 -17.09
CA ALA A 129 7.19 12.01 -16.38
C ALA A 129 8.02 13.12 -17.05
N GLY A 130 9.24 12.80 -17.48
CA GLY A 130 10.11 13.70 -18.24
C GLY A 130 9.48 14.13 -19.57
N ARG A 131 8.88 13.20 -20.31
CA ARG A 131 8.14 13.52 -21.55
C ARG A 131 7.02 14.51 -21.32
N GLU A 132 6.21 14.33 -20.28
CA GLU A 132 5.11 15.25 -19.97
C GLU A 132 5.63 16.66 -19.64
N LYS A 133 6.73 16.76 -18.88
CA LYS A 133 7.38 18.03 -18.58
C LYS A 133 7.96 18.69 -19.85
N TYR A 134 8.60 17.90 -20.70
CA TYR A 134 9.12 18.37 -21.99
C TYR A 134 8.02 18.99 -22.86
N LEU A 135 6.89 18.31 -23.02
CA LEU A 135 5.76 18.79 -23.82
C LEU A 135 5.15 20.10 -23.25
N LYS A 136 5.18 20.25 -21.92
CA LYS A 136 4.73 21.48 -21.24
C LYS A 136 5.78 22.58 -21.21
N LYS A 137 6.98 22.35 -21.75
CA LYS A 137 8.14 23.25 -21.68
C LYS A 137 8.56 23.62 -20.25
N GLU A 138 8.34 22.69 -19.30
CA GLU A 138 8.73 22.85 -17.90
C GLU A 138 10.18 22.42 -17.71
N PHE A 139 11.12 23.31 -18.01
CA PHE A 139 12.56 23.08 -17.89
C PHE A 139 13.12 23.73 -16.64
N ILE A 140 14.10 23.09 -16.02
CA ILE A 140 14.88 23.63 -14.91
C ILE A 140 16.34 23.65 -15.34
N SER A 141 17.02 24.77 -15.13
CA SER A 141 18.46 24.87 -15.36
C SER A 141 19.22 23.96 -14.39
N HIS A 142 20.32 23.37 -14.82
CA HIS A 142 21.07 22.39 -14.02
C HIS A 142 21.60 22.96 -12.70
N ASP A 143 21.93 24.25 -12.65
CA ASP A 143 22.37 24.98 -11.44
C ASP A 143 21.25 25.17 -10.40
N LYS A 144 19.98 25.07 -10.82
CA LYS A 144 18.79 25.15 -9.96
C LYS A 144 18.21 23.79 -9.60
N LEU A 145 18.84 22.71 -10.07
CA LEU A 145 18.36 21.37 -9.77
C LEU A 145 18.64 21.01 -8.30
N THR A 146 17.59 20.77 -7.54
CA THR A 146 17.69 20.39 -6.13
C THR A 146 16.99 19.06 -5.88
N ILE A 147 17.53 18.29 -4.93
CA ILE A 147 16.90 17.07 -4.45
C ILE A 147 15.94 17.44 -3.33
N ASN A 148 14.66 17.13 -3.51
CA ASN A 148 13.66 17.32 -2.48
C ASN A 148 13.06 15.96 -2.07
N PRO A 149 13.64 15.26 -1.08
CA PRO A 149 13.22 13.91 -0.70
C PRO A 149 11.89 13.88 0.06
N ARG A 150 11.37 15.03 0.47
CA ARG A 150 10.11 15.14 1.22
C ARG A 150 9.22 16.19 0.58
N VAL A 151 8.46 15.77 -0.43
CA VAL A 151 7.40 16.62 -0.99
C VAL A 151 6.08 16.27 -0.30
N SER A 152 5.48 17.23 0.40
CA SER A 152 4.11 17.08 0.88
C SER A 152 3.14 17.46 -0.24
N PHE A 153 2.18 16.59 -0.54
CA PHE A 153 1.06 16.98 -1.37
C PHE A 153 0.28 18.10 -0.66
N LYS A 154 -0.05 19.17 -1.37
CA LYS A 154 -1.00 20.16 -0.85
C LYS A 154 -2.30 19.41 -0.54
N LYS A 155 -2.94 19.70 0.61
CA LYS A 155 -4.26 19.17 0.92
C LYS A 155 -5.17 19.46 -0.27
N ILE A 156 -5.61 18.42 -0.94
CA ILE A 156 -6.70 18.53 -1.89
C ILE A 156 -7.93 18.64 -1.01
N GLU A 157 -8.57 19.79 -1.01
CA GLU A 157 -9.89 19.92 -0.39
C GLU A 157 -10.86 19.06 -1.17
N ILE A 158 -11.34 18.01 -0.49
CA ILE A 158 -12.25 17.02 -1.05
C ILE A 158 -13.68 17.43 -0.70
#